data_4997679c2c7ab3770408299c73cc0446
#
_entry.id   4997679c2c7ab3770408299c73cc0446
#
_cell.length_a   1.000
_cell.length_b   1.000
_cell.length_c   1.000
_cell.angle_alpha   90.00
_cell.angle_beta   90.00
_cell.angle_gamma   90.00
#
_symmetry.space_group_name_H-M   'P 1'
#
loop_
_entity.id
_entity.type
_entity.pdbx_description
1 polymer ?
#
loop_
_entity_poly.entity_id
_entity_poly.type
_entity_poly.pdbx_seq_one_letter_code
_entity_poly.pdbx_strand_id
1 'polypeptide(L)' 'MGDIIQGAGGLTKLRFTLPNTGKSGGIRVLFVDFVRQEKIILINCYKKSEKDSISNDEKAVFKALIKSIKEELK' A
#
# COMPACT_ATOMS: atom_id res chain seq x y z
N MET A 1 8.55 -7.74 5.26
CA MET A 1 7.59 -8.18 4.26
C MET A 1 7.09 -6.98 3.47
N GLY A 2 7.24 -7.02 2.16
CA GLY A 2 6.89 -5.91 1.30
C GLY A 2 7.96 -4.82 1.24
N ASP A 3 7.73 -3.85 0.38
CA ASP A 3 8.65 -2.75 0.13
C ASP A 3 8.04 -1.43 0.56
N ILE A 4 8.79 -0.67 1.35
CA ILE A 4 8.34 0.65 1.78
C ILE A 4 8.41 1.62 0.61
N ILE A 5 7.33 2.36 0.39
CA ILE A 5 7.27 3.37 -0.66
C ILE A 5 7.80 4.70 -0.13
N GLN A 6 8.85 5.21 -0.74
CA GLN A 6 9.46 6.45 -0.32
C GLN A 6 8.50 7.63 -0.46
N GLY A 7 8.45 8.45 0.57
CA GLY A 7 7.63 9.66 0.55
C GLY A 7 6.14 9.47 0.74
N ALA A 8 5.71 8.29 1.17
CA ALA A 8 4.29 7.99 1.32
C ALA A 8 3.87 7.75 2.77
N GLY A 9 4.67 8.20 3.74
CA GLY A 9 4.26 8.18 5.14
C GLY A 9 4.21 6.81 5.80
N GLY A 10 4.95 5.85 5.30
CA GLY A 10 4.97 4.50 5.85
C GLY A 10 4.18 3.50 5.05
N LEU A 11 3.67 3.92 3.90
CA LEU A 11 2.94 3.03 3.01
C LEU A 11 3.87 1.93 2.49
N THR A 12 3.40 0.70 2.57
CA THR A 12 4.17 -0.47 2.14
C THR A 12 3.43 -1.19 1.03
N LYS A 13 4.18 -1.68 0.06
CA LYS A 13 3.64 -2.39 -1.09
C LYS A 13 3.99 -3.86 -0.98
N LEU A 14 3.02 -4.73 -1.13
CA LEU A 14 3.21 -6.17 -1.13
C LEU A 14 2.66 -6.73 -2.43
N ARG A 15 3.44 -7.60 -3.06
CA ARG A 15 3.04 -8.25 -4.30
C ARG A 15 2.43 -9.62 -4.01
N PHE A 16 1.25 -9.86 -4.59
CA PHE A 16 0.63 -11.17 -4.58
C PHE A 16 0.51 -11.67 -6.01
N THR A 17 0.87 -12.93 -6.22
CA THR A 17 0.66 -13.59 -7.48
C THR A 17 -0.55 -14.51 -7.32
N LEU A 18 -1.57 -14.27 -8.14
CA LEU A 18 -2.77 -15.09 -8.09
C LEU A 18 -2.57 -16.38 -8.88
N PRO A 19 -3.07 -17.52 -8.38
CA PRO A 19 -3.04 -18.76 -9.14
C PRO A 19 -3.79 -18.60 -10.47
N ASN A 20 -3.30 -19.22 -11.53
CA ASN A 20 -3.96 -19.28 -12.84
C ASN A 20 -4.09 -17.94 -13.58
N THR A 21 -3.35 -16.92 -13.19
CA THR A 21 -3.44 -15.61 -13.87
C THR A 21 -2.31 -15.35 -14.86
N GLY A 22 -1.41 -16.26 -15.03
CA GLY A 22 -0.29 -16.06 -15.96
C GLY A 22 0.75 -15.07 -15.45
N LYS A 23 1.68 -14.69 -16.33
CA LYS A 23 2.86 -13.90 -15.95
C LYS A 23 2.54 -12.46 -15.54
N SER A 24 1.48 -11.89 -16.07
CA SER A 24 1.11 -10.50 -15.79
C SER A 24 0.06 -10.40 -14.68
N GLY A 25 -0.36 -11.54 -14.14
CA GLY A 25 -1.42 -11.56 -13.16
C GLY A 25 -0.91 -11.37 -11.75
N GLY A 26 -0.72 -10.15 -11.33
CA GLY A 26 -0.33 -9.85 -9.97
C GLY A 26 -1.20 -8.77 -9.38
N ILE A 27 -1.37 -8.83 -8.07
CA ILE A 27 -2.04 -7.78 -7.33
C ILE A 27 -1.02 -7.11 -6.43
N ARG A 28 -1.07 -5.79 -6.37
CA ARG A 28 -0.31 -4.99 -5.43
C ARG A 28 -1.22 -4.57 -4.31
N VAL A 29 -0.84 -4.87 -3.08
CA VAL A 29 -1.58 -4.46 -1.90
C VAL A 29 -0.78 -3.37 -1.20
N LEU A 30 -1.45 -2.26 -0.91
CA LEU A 30 -0.85 -1.15 -0.18
C LEU A 30 -1.39 -1.14 1.23
N PHE A 31 -0.48 -1.15 2.20
CA PHE A 31 -0.87 -1.21 3.60
C PHE A 31 0.09 -0.41 4.46
N VAL A 32 -0.32 -0.15 5.69
CA VAL A 32 0.54 0.47 6.70
C VAL A 32 0.52 -0.41 7.93
N ASP A 33 1.71 -0.69 8.45
CA ASP A 33 1.86 -1.44 9.67
C ASP A 33 2.09 -0.46 10.82
N PHE A 34 1.07 -0.31 11.65
CA PHE A 34 1.15 0.53 12.86
C PHE A 34 1.63 -0.34 14.02
N VAL A 35 2.93 -0.48 14.10
CA VAL A 35 3.57 -1.42 15.04
C VAL A 35 3.16 -1.16 16.49
N ARG A 36 3.13 0.09 16.91
CA ARG A 36 2.78 0.44 18.29
C ARG A 36 1.34 0.07 18.65
N GLN A 37 0.45 0.20 17.69
CA GLN A 37 -0.96 -0.10 17.87
C GLN A 37 -1.29 -1.55 17.55
N GLU A 38 -0.30 -2.31 17.08
CA GLU A 38 -0.47 -3.70 16.67
C GLU A 38 -1.55 -3.88 15.63
N LYS A 39 -1.57 -2.96 14.64
CA LYS A 39 -2.57 -2.97 13.58
C LYS A 39 -1.93 -2.84 12.22
N ILE A 40 -2.46 -3.59 11.27
CA ILE A 40 -2.12 -3.46 9.87
C ILE A 40 -3.39 -2.99 9.17
N ILE A 41 -3.30 -1.84 8.48
CA ILE A 41 -4.47 -1.27 7.81
C ILE A 41 -4.22 -1.28 6.33
N LEU A 42 -5.10 -1.95 5.58
CA LEU A 42 -5.06 -1.96 4.13
C LEU A 42 -5.54 -0.62 3.62
N ILE A 43 -4.75 -0.03 2.74
CA ILE A 43 -5.06 1.30 2.18
C ILE A 43 -5.70 1.15 0.81
N ASN A 44 -5.13 0.29 -0.03
CA ASN A 44 -5.63 0.13 -1.40
C ASN A 44 -5.03 -1.14 -2.00
N CYS A 45 -5.60 -1.57 -3.11
CA CYS A 45 -5.00 -2.63 -3.91
C CYS A 45 -5.30 -2.36 -5.38
N TYR A 46 -4.44 -2.87 -6.25
CA TYR A 46 -4.63 -2.69 -7.68
C TYR A 46 -3.95 -3.83 -8.44
N LYS A 47 -4.43 -4.07 -9.66
CA LYS A 47 -3.82 -5.06 -10.53
C LYS A 47 -2.64 -4.44 -11.26
N LYS A 48 -1.55 -5.17 -11.30
CA LYS A 48 -0.36 -4.70 -12.01
C LYS A 48 -0.64 -4.45 -13.48
N SER A 49 -1.53 -5.24 -14.08
CA SER A 49 -1.89 -5.07 -15.48
C SER A 49 -2.60 -3.75 -15.77
N GLU A 50 -3.23 -3.16 -14.77
CA GLU A 50 -3.94 -1.90 -14.91
C GLU A 50 -3.10 -0.72 -14.50
N LYS A 51 -2.09 -0.95 -13.66
CA LYS A 51 -1.30 0.12 -13.08
C LYS A 51 0.03 -0.42 -12.59
N ASP A 52 1.14 0.16 -13.04
CA ASP A 52 2.47 -0.29 -12.65
C ASP A 52 2.91 0.22 -11.28
N SER A 53 2.61 1.47 -11.00
CA SER A 53 3.06 2.10 -9.76
C SER A 53 2.14 3.25 -9.40
N ILE A 54 2.27 3.75 -8.18
CA ILE A 54 1.49 4.91 -7.77
C ILE A 54 2.23 6.19 -8.16
N SER A 55 1.45 7.19 -8.59
CA SER A 55 2.00 8.47 -8.98
C SER A 55 2.39 9.31 -7.76
N ASN A 56 3.10 10.40 -7.99
CA ASN A 56 3.45 11.32 -6.91
C ASN A 56 2.21 11.96 -6.29
N ASP A 57 1.20 12.22 -7.09
CA ASP A 57 -0.06 12.76 -6.59
C ASP A 57 -0.76 11.77 -5.67
N GLU A 58 -0.78 10.51 -6.06
CA GLU A 58 -1.34 9.45 -5.24
C GLU A 58 -0.57 9.26 -3.94
N LYS A 59 0.75 9.35 -3.99
CA LYS A 59 1.58 9.27 -2.79
C LYS A 59 1.22 10.36 -1.80
N ALA A 60 0.98 11.57 -2.28
CA ALA A 60 0.61 12.68 -1.42
C ALA A 60 -0.74 12.43 -0.75
N VAL A 61 -1.72 11.91 -1.51
CA VAL A 61 -3.03 11.57 -0.98
C VAL A 61 -2.93 10.49 0.09
N PHE A 62 -2.19 9.44 -0.20
CA PHE A 62 -2.02 8.34 0.76
C PHE A 62 -1.27 8.78 2.01
N LYS A 63 -0.27 9.63 1.86
CA LYS A 63 0.47 10.17 2.99
C LYS A 63 -0.45 10.96 3.93
N ALA A 64 -1.31 11.79 3.36
CA ALA A 64 -2.28 12.56 4.14
C ALA A 64 -3.27 11.65 4.85
N LEU A 65 -3.76 10.63 4.16
CA LEU A 65 -4.68 9.66 4.73
C LEU A 65 -4.03 8.92 5.89
N ILE A 66 -2.81 8.45 5.71
CA ILE A 66 -2.08 7.72 6.75
C ILE A 66 -1.86 8.59 7.97
N LYS A 67 -1.56 9.86 7.76
CA LYS A 67 -1.38 10.80 8.85
C LYS A 67 -2.67 10.95 9.66
N SER A 68 -3.80 11.06 8.98
CA SER A 68 -5.10 11.14 9.65
C SER A 68 -5.40 9.90 10.47
N ILE A 69 -5.14 8.73 9.90
CA ILE A 69 -5.37 7.46 10.60
C ILE A 69 -4.48 7.39 11.85
N LYS A 70 -3.22 7.78 11.68
CA LYS A 70 -2.26 7.75 12.78
C LYS A 70 -2.70 8.62 13.94
N GLU A 71 -3.25 9.78 13.66
CA GLU A 71 -3.75 10.67 14.70
C GLU A 71 -4.94 10.09 15.44
N GLU A 72 -5.78 9.34 14.74
CA GLU A 72 -6.93 8.71 15.37
C GLU A 72 -6.55 7.51 16.24
N LEU A 73 -5.41 6.89 15.96
CA LEU A 73 -4.95 5.72 16.69
C LEU A 73 -4.15 6.04 17.94
N LYS A 74 -3.97 7.30 18.27
CA LYS A 74 -3.25 7.69 19.48
C LYS A 74 -3.97 7.25 20.74
#